data_ad1d0732456703ae1bc5d96da5826e9c
#
_entry.id   ad1d0732456703ae1bc5d96da5826e9c
#
_cell.length_a   1.000
_cell.length_b   1.000
_cell.length_c   1.000
_cell.angle_alpha   90.00
_cell.angle_beta   90.00
_cell.angle_gamma   90.00
#
_symmetry.space_group_name_H-M   'P 1'
#
loop_
_entity.id
_entity.type
_entity.pdbx_description
1 polymer ?
#
loop_
_entity_poly.entity_id
_entity_poly.type
_entity_poly.pdbx_seq_one_letter_code
_entity_poly.pdbx_strand_id
1 'polypeptide(L)' 'MGSRPPAPNEMQLMRQEENAHPNIAKAMHDIEKSMHALHDAPDDFGGHKAQAENDLKAAYISLRKALYFRLYQDTH' A
#
# COMPACT_ATOMS: atom_id res chain seq x y z
N MET A 1 1.70 -1.49 29.19
CA MET A 1 1.19 -0.43 28.33
C MET A 1 0.77 -0.98 27.02
N GLY A 2 -0.43 -0.63 26.62
CA GLY A 2 -0.94 -1.08 25.34
C GLY A 2 -0.14 -0.50 24.17
N SER A 3 -0.31 -1.11 23.01
CA SER A 3 0.29 -0.60 21.80
C SER A 3 -0.24 0.81 21.51
N ARG A 4 0.65 1.70 21.16
CA ARG A 4 0.27 3.03 20.72
C ARG A 4 -0.21 2.98 19.29
N PRO A 5 -1.24 3.75 18.94
CA PRO A 5 -1.46 4.03 17.53
C PRO A 5 -0.24 4.79 16.98
N PRO A 6 -0.01 4.74 15.65
CA PRO A 6 1.06 5.55 15.08
C PRO A 6 0.94 7.00 15.52
N ALA A 7 2.05 7.62 15.83
CA ALA A 7 2.03 9.02 16.22
C ALA A 7 1.46 9.85 15.07
N PRO A 8 0.66 10.89 15.34
CA PRO A 8 0.10 11.73 14.28
C PRO A 8 1.15 12.29 13.33
N ASN A 9 2.35 12.59 13.84
CA ASN A 9 3.43 13.07 12.99
C ASN A 9 3.94 12.02 12.00
N GLU A 10 3.89 10.73 12.35
CA GLU A 10 4.24 9.67 11.40
C GLU A 10 3.28 9.63 10.22
N MET A 11 1.99 9.78 10.49
CA MET A 11 0.99 9.83 9.44
C MET A 11 1.20 11.03 8.53
N GLN A 12 1.53 12.19 9.11
CA GLN A 12 1.83 13.39 8.34
C GLN A 12 3.08 13.22 7.50
N LEU A 13 4.13 12.63 8.08
CA LEU A 13 5.37 12.37 7.35
C LEU A 13 5.13 11.40 6.19
N MET A 14 4.33 10.38 6.42
CA MET A 14 4.00 9.43 5.36
C MET A 14 3.21 10.09 4.23
N ARG A 15 2.27 10.98 4.56
CA ARG A 15 1.56 11.76 3.55
C ARG A 15 2.50 12.67 2.76
N GLN A 16 3.48 13.26 3.43
CA GLN A 16 4.48 14.08 2.76
C GLN A 16 5.29 13.24 1.78
N GLU A 17 5.67 12.02 2.17
CA GLU A 17 6.37 11.11 1.26
C GLU A 17 5.51 10.72 0.07
N GLU A 18 4.23 10.46 0.30
CA GLU A 18 3.30 10.16 -0.80
C GLU A 18 3.17 11.35 -1.75
N ASN A 19 3.10 12.56 -1.21
CA ASN A 19 3.01 13.77 -2.02
C ASN A 19 4.30 14.07 -2.77
N ALA A 20 5.44 13.74 -2.17
CA ALA A 20 6.74 13.90 -2.82
C ALA A 20 6.98 12.84 -3.90
N HIS A 21 6.28 11.73 -3.82
CA HIS A 21 6.41 10.62 -4.78
C HIS A 21 5.04 10.22 -5.32
N PRO A 22 4.40 11.10 -6.12
CA PRO A 22 3.02 10.89 -6.54
C PRO A 22 2.83 9.65 -7.42
N ASN A 23 3.85 9.22 -8.13
CA ASN A 23 3.75 8.00 -8.95
C ASN A 23 3.62 6.76 -8.07
N ILE A 24 4.33 6.72 -6.95
CA ILE A 24 4.22 5.60 -6.00
C ILE A 24 2.85 5.61 -5.33
N ALA A 25 2.40 6.77 -4.88
CA ALA A 25 1.09 6.91 -4.26
C ALA A 25 -0.03 6.51 -5.22
N LYS A 26 0.08 6.93 -6.48
CA LYS A 26 -0.90 6.57 -7.51
C LYS A 26 -0.91 5.07 -7.75
N ALA A 27 0.27 4.45 -7.85
CA ALA A 27 0.36 3.00 -8.05
C ALA A 27 -0.29 2.23 -6.90
N MET A 28 -0.05 2.66 -5.66
CA MET A 28 -0.68 2.04 -4.49
C MET A 28 -2.20 2.18 -4.54
N HIS A 29 -2.70 3.35 -4.90
CA HIS A 29 -4.12 3.60 -5.02
C HIS A 29 -4.76 2.75 -6.12
N ASP A 30 -4.09 2.64 -7.26
CA ASP A 30 -4.56 1.83 -8.38
C ASP A 30 -4.57 0.34 -8.02
N ILE A 31 -3.60 -0.12 -7.24
CA ILE A 31 -3.58 -1.50 -6.74
C ILE A 31 -4.76 -1.75 -5.80
N GLU A 32 -5.07 -0.82 -4.90
CA GLU A 32 -6.24 -0.94 -4.02
C GLU A 32 -7.53 -1.06 -4.82
N LYS A 33 -7.69 -0.24 -5.85
CA LYS A 33 -8.84 -0.31 -6.74
C LYS A 33 -8.93 -1.66 -7.43
N SER A 34 -7.79 -2.16 -7.91
CA SER A 34 -7.73 -3.47 -8.57
C SER A 34 -8.08 -4.61 -7.63
N MET A 35 -7.63 -4.53 -6.37
CA MET A 35 -7.99 -5.53 -5.37
C MET A 35 -9.50 -5.55 -5.11
N HIS A 36 -10.13 -4.38 -5.00
CA HIS A 36 -11.57 -4.28 -4.84
C HIS A 36 -12.32 -4.87 -6.04
N ALA A 37 -11.87 -4.54 -7.24
CA ALA A 37 -12.47 -5.06 -8.47
C ALA A 37 -12.39 -6.58 -8.53
N LEU A 38 -11.24 -7.15 -8.18
CA LEU A 38 -11.06 -8.60 -8.16
C LEU A 38 -11.93 -9.25 -7.08
N HIS A 39 -12.00 -8.64 -5.90
CA HIS A 39 -12.83 -9.17 -4.82
C HIS A 39 -14.30 -9.25 -5.24
N ASP A 40 -14.78 -8.27 -6.00
CA ASP A 40 -16.16 -8.20 -6.45
C ASP A 40 -16.45 -9.05 -7.67
N ALA A 41 -15.42 -9.60 -8.33
CA ALA A 41 -15.62 -10.48 -9.47
C ALA A 41 -16.35 -11.76 -9.04
N PRO A 42 -17.39 -12.19 -9.77
CA PRO A 42 -18.30 -13.23 -9.28
C PRO A 42 -17.77 -14.66 -9.32
N ASP A 43 -16.66 -14.89 -10.02
CA ASP A 43 -16.11 -16.23 -10.19
C ASP A 43 -14.72 -16.30 -9.57
N ASP A 44 -14.27 -17.51 -9.23
CA ASP A 44 -12.93 -17.71 -8.67
C ASP A 44 -11.86 -17.96 -9.74
N PHE A 45 -12.27 -18.24 -10.97
CA PHE A 45 -11.38 -18.46 -12.09
C PHE A 45 -10.31 -19.51 -11.80
N GLY A 46 -10.73 -20.64 -11.21
CA GLY A 46 -9.83 -21.75 -10.92
C GLY A 46 -8.78 -21.45 -9.84
N GLY A 47 -9.09 -20.53 -8.94
CA GLY A 47 -8.14 -20.11 -7.90
C GLY A 47 -7.17 -19.02 -8.33
N HIS A 48 -7.12 -18.67 -9.61
CA HIS A 48 -6.21 -17.64 -10.12
C HIS A 48 -6.60 -16.26 -9.62
N LYS A 49 -7.88 -16.03 -9.35
CA LYS A 49 -8.33 -14.77 -8.76
C LYS A 49 -7.70 -14.54 -7.39
N ALA A 50 -7.74 -15.57 -6.53
CA ALA A 50 -7.13 -15.46 -5.19
C ALA A 50 -5.62 -15.24 -5.28
N GLN A 51 -4.97 -15.91 -6.23
CA GLN A 51 -3.54 -15.70 -6.46
C GLN A 51 -3.25 -14.26 -6.88
N ALA A 52 -4.05 -13.72 -7.79
CA ALA A 52 -3.89 -12.33 -8.24
C ALA A 52 -4.12 -11.35 -7.09
N GLU A 53 -5.11 -11.59 -6.24
CA GLU A 53 -5.33 -10.74 -5.06
C GLU A 53 -4.12 -10.76 -4.13
N ASN A 54 -3.53 -11.93 -3.89
CA ASN A 54 -2.34 -12.06 -3.06
C ASN A 54 -1.13 -11.35 -3.69
N ASP A 55 -0.97 -11.45 -5.01
CA ASP A 55 0.12 -10.81 -5.72
C ASP A 55 -0.01 -9.28 -5.67
N LEU A 56 -1.23 -8.77 -5.81
CA LEU A 56 -1.49 -7.33 -5.68
C LEU A 56 -1.21 -6.84 -4.26
N LYS A 57 -1.60 -7.62 -3.27
CA LYS A 57 -1.33 -7.29 -1.87
C LYS A 57 0.17 -7.24 -1.62
N ALA A 58 0.93 -8.19 -2.16
CA ALA A 58 2.38 -8.20 -2.02
C ALA A 58 3.01 -6.98 -2.68
N ALA A 59 2.53 -6.60 -3.86
CA ALA A 59 3.00 -5.40 -4.56
C ALA A 59 2.70 -4.14 -3.75
N TYR A 60 1.51 -4.04 -3.18
CA TYR A 60 1.14 -2.92 -2.32
C TYR A 60 2.09 -2.79 -1.14
N ILE A 61 2.35 -3.91 -0.46
CA ILE A 61 3.26 -3.94 0.69
C ILE A 61 4.66 -3.51 0.28
N SER A 62 5.14 -3.96 -0.88
CA SER A 62 6.46 -3.58 -1.38
C SER A 62 6.56 -2.07 -1.63
N LEU A 63 5.53 -1.47 -2.21
CA LEU A 63 5.49 -0.02 -2.42
C LEU A 63 5.45 0.74 -1.10
N ARG A 64 4.68 0.25 -0.14
CA ARG A 64 4.63 0.85 1.20
C ARG A 64 6.00 0.81 1.87
N LYS A 65 6.71 -0.30 1.74
CA LYS A 65 8.08 -0.42 2.26
C LYS A 65 9.03 0.57 1.58
N ALA A 66 8.84 0.80 0.29
CA ALA A 66 9.65 1.78 -0.45
C ALA A 66 9.45 3.19 0.12
N LEU A 67 8.21 3.57 0.43
CA LEU A 67 7.93 4.87 1.05
C LEU A 67 8.52 4.97 2.45
N TYR A 68 8.43 3.91 3.25
CA TYR A 68 9.05 3.90 4.57
C TYR A 68 10.57 4.04 4.49
N PHE A 69 11.19 3.38 3.53
CA PHE A 69 12.62 3.51 3.31
C PHE A 69 13.02 4.95 3.02
N ARG A 70 12.28 5.63 2.13
CA ARG A 70 12.51 7.04 1.83
C ARG A 70 12.25 7.93 3.03
N LEU A 71 11.21 7.65 3.79
CA LEU A 71 10.89 8.39 5.00
C LEU A 71 12.08 8.34 5.98
N TYR A 72 12.66 7.15 6.19
CA TYR A 72 13.82 7.02 7.05
C TYR A 72 15.01 7.82 6.51
N GLN A 73 15.25 7.79 5.22
CA GLN A 73 16.36 8.55 4.63
C GLN A 73 16.14 10.05 4.78
N ASP A 74 14.91 10.51 4.57
CA ASP A 74 14.59 11.93 4.58
C ASP A 74 14.54 12.52 6.00
N THR A 75 14.33 11.67 7.02
CA THR A 75 14.23 12.11 8.42
C THR A 75 15.48 11.83 9.24
N HIS A 76 16.45 11.12 8.69
CA HIS A 76 17.73 10.84 9.31
C HIS A 76 18.85 11.39 8.45
#